data_194f42d8b9a1ac8cbf4e12f6be687763
#
_entry.id   194f42d8b9a1ac8cbf4e12f6be687763
#
_cell.length_a   1.000
_cell.length_b   1.000
_cell.length_c   1.000
_cell.angle_alpha   90.00
_cell.angle_beta   90.00
_cell.angle_gamma   90.00
#
_symmetry.space_group_name_H-M   'P 1'
#
loop_
_entity.id
_entity.type
_entity.pdbx_description
1 polymer ?
#
loop_
_entity_poly.entity_id
_entity_poly.type
_entity_poly.pdbx_seq_one_letter_code
_entity_poly.pdbx_strand_id
1 'polypeptide(L)'
;AVGMARGDSLNGEGWTVDKPNGRRTVSLIGDASIVNGVAMEGLNNAGTLKRQFLVILNDNGMSIAKPQGAVSAYFDRLRLSHTYGEFKKRAKEMARHMPGGESLKGLYHRMGESSKAFIAENHWFEHFGLVTVGPIDGHDLPTLIDFLNEAKHFDHPMVLHVKTIKGKGYEFAENDACAFHSPSAFKIETMENEGCKVEMKKGGRSFTAAFGEILTSLMERDPKVVACTAAMPDGTGINKVIDKFPTRVWDSGICESHAFDMMAGLAKTGWKPFFAVYSTFLQRAFDQAFQE
;
A
#
# COMPACT_ATOMS: atom_id res chain seq x y z
N ALA A 1 -14.78 -5.68 -3.52
CA ALA A 1 -14.46 -7.03 -2.98
C ALA A 1 -15.43 -7.40 -1.86
N VAL A 2 -15.61 -6.60 -0.79
CA VAL A 2 -16.51 -6.94 0.34
C VAL A 2 -17.95 -7.18 -0.15
N GLY A 3 -18.49 -6.31 -1.05
CA GLY A 3 -19.80 -6.49 -1.65
C GLY A 3 -19.94 -7.80 -2.44
N MET A 4 -18.90 -8.21 -3.17
CA MET A 4 -18.89 -9.50 -3.88
C MET A 4 -18.99 -10.67 -2.89
N ALA A 5 -18.17 -10.65 -1.84
CA ALA A 5 -18.21 -11.70 -0.80
C ALA A 5 -19.59 -11.80 -0.14
N ARG A 6 -20.26 -10.65 0.14
CA ARG A 6 -21.63 -10.64 0.66
C ARG A 6 -22.64 -11.19 -0.34
N GLY A 7 -22.54 -10.78 -1.62
CA GLY A 7 -23.41 -11.25 -2.68
C GLY A 7 -23.31 -12.76 -2.88
N ASP A 8 -22.09 -13.29 -2.97
CA ASP A 8 -21.86 -14.74 -3.08
C ASP A 8 -22.41 -15.50 -1.85
N SER A 9 -22.32 -14.89 -0.66
CA SER A 9 -22.90 -15.45 0.55
C SER A 9 -24.43 -15.49 0.49
N LEU A 10 -25.07 -14.41 0.07
CA LEU A 10 -26.54 -14.32 -0.04
C LEU A 10 -27.09 -15.27 -1.09
N ASN A 11 -26.37 -15.45 -2.20
CA ASN A 11 -26.73 -16.40 -3.24
C ASN A 11 -26.44 -17.87 -2.88
N GLY A 12 -25.81 -18.12 -1.73
CA GLY A 12 -25.34 -19.46 -1.36
C GLY A 12 -24.21 -19.97 -2.27
N GLU A 13 -23.52 -19.08 -2.99
CA GLU A 13 -22.45 -19.43 -3.94
C GLU A 13 -21.04 -19.31 -3.33
N GLY A 14 -20.91 -18.68 -2.16
CA GLY A 14 -19.66 -18.54 -1.45
C GLY A 14 -19.10 -19.89 -0.99
N TRP A 15 -17.78 -19.94 -0.85
CA TRP A 15 -17.09 -21.07 -0.29
C TRP A 15 -17.48 -21.32 1.17
N THR A 16 -17.72 -22.58 1.52
CA THR A 16 -17.84 -23.09 2.90
C THR A 16 -17.19 -24.45 2.98
N VAL A 17 -17.00 -24.99 4.18
CA VAL A 17 -16.48 -26.35 4.38
C VAL A 17 -17.35 -27.37 3.65
N ASP A 18 -18.68 -27.18 3.68
CA ASP A 18 -19.66 -28.06 3.03
C ASP A 18 -19.77 -27.79 1.51
N LYS A 19 -19.25 -26.65 1.04
CA LYS A 19 -19.24 -26.25 -0.37
C LYS A 19 -17.81 -25.91 -0.85
N PRO A 20 -16.92 -26.90 -1.00
CA PRO A 20 -15.50 -26.67 -1.26
C PRO A 20 -15.22 -26.03 -2.63
N ASN A 21 -16.14 -26.11 -3.58
CA ASN A 21 -16.07 -25.48 -4.91
C ASN A 21 -16.76 -24.11 -4.96
N GLY A 22 -17.24 -23.57 -3.83
CA GLY A 22 -17.82 -22.26 -3.75
C GLY A 22 -16.83 -21.14 -4.09
N ARG A 23 -17.36 -19.99 -4.47
CA ARG A 23 -16.55 -18.81 -4.84
C ARG A 23 -15.79 -18.26 -3.65
N ARG A 24 -14.56 -17.84 -3.89
CA ARG A 24 -13.70 -17.14 -2.93
C ARG A 24 -13.42 -15.74 -3.41
N THR A 25 -13.47 -14.78 -2.50
CA THR A 25 -13.15 -13.40 -2.81
C THR A 25 -11.76 -13.06 -2.30
N VAL A 26 -10.91 -12.57 -3.18
CA VAL A 26 -9.55 -12.09 -2.86
C VAL A 26 -9.43 -10.62 -3.24
N SER A 27 -8.86 -9.82 -2.36
CA SER A 27 -8.52 -8.43 -2.60
C SER A 27 -7.01 -8.26 -2.52
N LEU A 28 -6.39 -7.80 -3.60
CA LEU A 28 -4.96 -7.45 -3.61
C LEU A 28 -4.83 -5.94 -3.45
N ILE A 29 -4.05 -5.49 -2.47
CA ILE A 29 -3.84 -4.08 -2.17
C ILE A 29 -2.36 -3.81 -1.86
N GLY A 30 -1.83 -2.68 -2.34
CA GLY A 30 -0.48 -2.23 -1.98
C GLY A 30 -0.46 -1.49 -0.63
N ASP A 31 0.69 -1.53 0.02
CA ASP A 31 0.95 -0.87 1.32
C ASP A 31 0.68 0.65 1.29
N ALA A 32 1.04 1.33 0.21
CA ALA A 32 0.75 2.74 0.05
C ALA A 32 -0.75 3.03 -0.20
N SER A 33 -1.50 2.07 -0.75
CA SER A 33 -2.93 2.23 -1.04
C SER A 33 -3.83 1.95 0.15
N ILE A 34 -3.32 1.23 1.16
CA ILE A 34 -4.13 0.84 2.33
C ILE A 34 -4.52 2.04 3.20
N VAL A 35 -3.77 3.14 3.12
CA VAL A 35 -4.04 4.39 3.86
C VAL A 35 -5.20 5.20 3.27
N ASN A 36 -5.67 4.84 2.07
CA ASN A 36 -6.81 5.50 1.44
C ASN A 36 -8.10 5.24 2.23
N GLY A 37 -8.96 6.27 2.38
CA GLY A 37 -10.19 6.19 3.17
C GLY A 37 -11.08 5.00 2.80
N VAL A 38 -11.34 4.79 1.51
CA VAL A 38 -12.18 3.67 1.03
C VAL A 38 -11.55 2.30 1.35
N ALA A 39 -10.21 2.19 1.34
CA ALA A 39 -9.53 0.96 1.76
C ALA A 39 -9.72 0.69 3.25
N MET A 40 -9.61 1.73 4.09
CA MET A 40 -9.85 1.65 5.54
C MET A 40 -11.29 1.26 5.86
N GLU A 41 -12.26 1.90 5.22
CA GLU A 41 -13.68 1.55 5.33
C GLU A 41 -13.94 0.12 4.87
N GLY A 42 -13.29 -0.30 3.78
CA GLY A 42 -13.34 -1.66 3.25
C GLY A 42 -12.80 -2.70 4.25
N LEU A 43 -11.67 -2.42 4.91
CA LEU A 43 -11.10 -3.28 5.95
C LEU A 43 -12.01 -3.38 7.18
N ASN A 44 -12.54 -2.24 7.64
CA ASN A 44 -13.49 -2.21 8.74
C ASN A 44 -14.73 -3.08 8.46
N ASN A 45 -15.25 -3.03 7.24
CA ASN A 45 -16.38 -3.86 6.83
C ASN A 45 -16.01 -5.32 6.56
N ALA A 46 -14.79 -5.60 6.08
CA ALA A 46 -14.31 -6.96 5.85
C ALA A 46 -14.28 -7.79 7.13
N GLY A 47 -13.91 -7.18 8.26
CA GLY A 47 -13.91 -7.84 9.56
C GLY A 47 -15.30 -8.29 10.06
N THR A 48 -16.37 -7.76 9.48
CA THR A 48 -17.74 -8.22 9.80
C THR A 48 -18.19 -9.43 8.98
N LEU A 49 -17.38 -9.86 8.00
CA LEU A 49 -17.63 -11.07 7.24
C LEU A 49 -17.34 -12.28 8.14
N LYS A 50 -18.26 -13.23 8.19
CA LYS A 50 -18.11 -14.49 8.96
C LYS A 50 -17.74 -15.64 8.04
N ARG A 51 -16.94 -15.38 7.02
CA ARG A 51 -16.60 -16.31 5.95
C ARG A 51 -15.23 -16.00 5.37
N GLN A 52 -14.73 -16.92 4.58
CA GLN A 52 -13.47 -16.76 3.85
C GLN A 52 -13.47 -15.46 3.02
N PHE A 53 -12.53 -14.59 3.32
CA PHE A 53 -12.20 -13.39 2.58
C PHE A 53 -10.70 -13.12 2.74
N LEU A 54 -9.98 -13.06 1.64
CA LEU A 54 -8.54 -12.90 1.67
C LEU A 54 -8.16 -11.49 1.18
N VAL A 55 -7.44 -10.76 2.02
CA VAL A 55 -6.71 -9.55 1.62
C VAL A 55 -5.24 -9.92 1.46
N ILE A 56 -4.68 -9.75 0.28
CA ILE A 56 -3.24 -9.85 0.05
C ILE A 56 -2.69 -8.44 0.11
N LEU A 57 -1.92 -8.14 1.16
CA LEU A 57 -1.20 -6.88 1.30
C LEU A 57 0.17 -7.04 0.65
N ASN A 58 0.36 -6.43 -0.52
CA ASN A 58 1.65 -6.37 -1.20
C ASN A 58 2.46 -5.20 -0.65
N ASP A 59 3.38 -5.49 0.26
CA ASP A 59 4.23 -4.52 0.92
C ASP A 59 5.61 -4.48 0.25
N ASN A 60 5.87 -3.44 -0.51
CA ASN A 60 7.17 -3.19 -1.12
C ASN A 60 7.85 -1.90 -0.62
N GLY A 61 7.24 -1.21 0.36
CA GLY A 61 7.75 0.03 0.93
C GLY A 61 7.75 1.21 -0.04
N MET A 62 7.03 1.10 -1.15
CA MET A 62 7.05 2.09 -2.23
C MET A 62 5.64 2.32 -2.78
N SER A 63 5.37 3.60 -3.11
CA SER A 63 4.33 3.95 -4.09
C SER A 63 4.99 4.52 -5.35
N ILE A 64 4.51 5.61 -5.90
CA ILE A 64 5.26 6.44 -6.85
C ILE A 64 6.45 7.10 -6.13
N ALA A 65 6.23 7.54 -4.87
CA ALA A 65 7.23 8.01 -3.93
C ALA A 65 7.20 7.15 -2.64
N LYS A 66 8.04 7.45 -1.65
CA LYS A 66 7.96 6.78 -0.33
C LYS A 66 6.60 7.04 0.30
N PRO A 67 5.91 6.01 0.81
CA PRO A 67 4.64 6.17 1.51
C PRO A 67 4.75 7.15 2.68
N GLN A 68 3.75 7.98 2.85
CA GLN A 68 3.73 9.03 3.86
C GLN A 68 2.73 8.72 4.99
N GLY A 69 2.93 9.34 6.15
CA GLY A 69 2.00 9.29 7.26
C GLY A 69 2.28 8.22 8.31
N ALA A 70 1.50 8.25 9.39
CA ALA A 70 1.70 7.41 10.57
C ALA A 70 1.51 5.91 10.30
N VAL A 71 0.57 5.55 9.44
CA VAL A 71 0.32 4.14 9.05
C VAL A 71 1.50 3.59 8.27
N SER A 72 2.06 4.36 7.35
CA SER A 72 3.28 3.96 6.62
C SER A 72 4.47 3.79 7.55
N ALA A 73 4.66 4.71 8.50
CA ALA A 73 5.69 4.60 9.54
C ALA A 73 5.47 3.39 10.47
N TYR A 74 4.22 2.96 10.67
CA TYR A 74 3.91 1.73 11.38
C TYR A 74 4.38 0.49 10.59
N PHE A 75 4.08 0.40 9.29
CA PHE A 75 4.56 -0.69 8.44
C PHE A 75 6.09 -0.71 8.32
N ASP A 76 6.75 0.45 8.25
CA ASP A 76 8.22 0.55 8.28
C ASP A 76 8.80 -0.08 9.55
N ARG A 77 8.21 0.22 10.70
CA ARG A 77 8.62 -0.39 11.97
C ARG A 77 8.42 -1.89 12.00
N LEU A 78 7.30 -2.38 11.46
CA LEU A 78 7.06 -3.83 11.34
C LEU A 78 8.09 -4.51 10.44
N ARG A 79 8.48 -3.89 9.34
CA ARG A 79 9.54 -4.41 8.46
C ARG A 79 10.89 -4.54 9.16
N LEU A 80 11.15 -3.70 10.16
CA LEU A 80 12.40 -3.65 10.92
C LEU A 80 12.38 -4.47 12.21
N SER A 81 11.19 -4.90 12.70
CA SER A 81 11.09 -5.63 13.96
C SER A 81 11.48 -7.10 13.80
N HIS A 82 12.39 -7.56 14.66
CA HIS A 82 12.89 -8.93 14.70
C HIS A 82 12.32 -9.77 15.87
N THR A 83 11.20 -9.39 16.46
CA THR A 83 10.65 -10.04 17.67
C THR A 83 9.88 -11.32 17.37
N TYR A 84 10.63 -12.37 17.11
CA TYR A 84 10.15 -13.72 16.78
C TYR A 84 9.63 -14.53 17.98
N GLY A 85 10.19 -14.32 19.18
CA GLY A 85 9.99 -15.22 20.31
C GLY A 85 8.61 -15.14 20.97
N GLU A 86 8.04 -13.97 21.11
CA GLU A 86 6.75 -13.75 21.78
C GLU A 86 5.55 -14.13 20.91
N PHE A 87 5.73 -14.03 19.62
CA PHE A 87 4.68 -14.30 18.66
C PHE A 87 4.28 -15.78 18.59
N LYS A 88 5.24 -16.72 18.70
CA LYS A 88 4.99 -18.17 18.77
C LYS A 88 4.01 -18.53 19.88
N LYS A 89 4.05 -17.80 20.98
CA LYS A 89 3.16 -18.00 22.14
C LYS A 89 1.72 -17.55 21.82
N ARG A 90 1.55 -16.37 21.23
CA ARG A 90 0.23 -15.76 20.94
C ARG A 90 -0.51 -16.42 19.79
N ALA A 91 0.17 -16.80 18.71
CA ALA A 91 -0.45 -17.55 17.61
C ALA A 91 -1.00 -18.91 18.08
N LYS A 92 -0.28 -19.56 18.99
CA LYS A 92 -0.72 -20.82 19.60
C LYS A 92 -1.93 -20.64 20.53
N GLU A 93 -2.05 -19.50 21.19
CA GLU A 93 -3.20 -19.15 22.04
C GLU A 93 -4.42 -18.76 21.20
N MET A 94 -4.26 -17.94 20.15
CA MET A 94 -5.34 -17.57 19.24
C MET A 94 -5.91 -18.79 18.51
N ALA A 95 -5.05 -19.65 17.97
CA ALA A 95 -5.48 -20.89 17.32
C ALA A 95 -6.27 -21.84 18.24
N ARG A 96 -6.13 -21.72 19.57
CA ARG A 96 -6.90 -22.53 20.54
C ARG A 96 -8.34 -22.04 20.75
N HIS A 97 -8.61 -20.77 20.46
CA HIS A 97 -9.90 -20.13 20.78
C HIS A 97 -10.76 -19.83 19.55
N MET A 98 -10.28 -20.13 18.32
CA MET A 98 -11.02 -19.87 17.08
C MET A 98 -11.60 -21.16 16.48
N PRO A 99 -12.85 -21.16 16.02
CA PRO A 99 -13.37 -22.21 15.16
C PRO A 99 -12.49 -22.31 13.88
N GLY A 100 -12.00 -23.48 13.56
CA GLY A 100 -11.05 -23.65 12.42
C GLY A 100 -9.56 -23.56 12.77
N GLY A 101 -9.21 -23.37 14.05
CA GLY A 101 -7.82 -23.28 14.52
C GLY A 101 -6.92 -24.49 14.23
N GLU A 102 -7.50 -25.64 13.89
CA GLU A 102 -6.77 -26.84 13.45
C GLU A 102 -6.09 -26.63 12.10
N SER A 103 -6.74 -25.94 11.12
CA SER A 103 -6.16 -25.61 9.83
C SER A 103 -4.99 -24.63 9.96
N LEU A 104 -5.11 -23.67 10.88
CA LEU A 104 -4.01 -22.73 11.18
C LEU A 104 -2.81 -23.43 11.84
N LYS A 105 -3.08 -24.42 12.71
CA LYS A 105 -2.02 -25.25 13.27
C LYS A 105 -1.33 -26.13 12.24
N GLY A 106 -2.09 -26.68 11.27
CA GLY A 106 -1.57 -27.45 10.15
C GLY A 106 -0.63 -26.62 9.27
N LEU A 107 -1.05 -25.38 8.95
CA LEU A 107 -0.23 -24.39 8.24
C LEU A 107 1.07 -24.11 9.00
N TYR A 108 0.95 -23.85 10.32
CA TYR A 108 2.08 -23.56 11.19
C TYR A 108 3.09 -24.71 11.32
N HIS A 109 2.63 -25.99 11.36
CA HIS A 109 3.50 -27.15 11.46
C HIS A 109 4.20 -27.52 10.14
N ARG A 110 3.57 -27.27 8.99
CA ARG A 110 4.17 -27.51 7.66
C ARG A 110 5.23 -26.48 7.29
N MET A 111 5.15 -25.28 7.85
CA MET A 111 6.15 -24.25 7.72
C MET A 111 7.37 -24.57 8.57
N GLY A 112 8.22 -25.48 8.13
CA GLY A 112 9.41 -25.92 8.84
C GLY A 112 10.28 -24.79 9.46
N GLU A 113 11.39 -25.14 10.09
CA GLU A 113 12.21 -24.19 10.88
C GLU A 113 12.66 -22.92 10.14
N SER A 114 12.79 -22.97 8.82
CA SER A 114 13.16 -21.83 7.97
C SER A 114 12.07 -20.76 7.86
N SER A 115 10.82 -21.12 8.13
CA SER A 115 9.64 -20.25 7.99
C SER A 115 9.21 -19.61 9.32
N LYS A 116 10.01 -19.76 10.36
CA LYS A 116 9.70 -19.35 11.74
C LYS A 116 9.63 -17.82 11.96
N ALA A 117 9.96 -17.04 10.92
CA ALA A 117 9.94 -15.57 10.98
C ALA A 117 8.55 -14.95 10.72
N PHE A 118 7.51 -15.74 10.50
CA PHE A 118 6.39 -15.35 9.64
C PHE A 118 5.14 -14.83 10.31
N ILE A 119 5.12 -14.61 11.58
CA ILE A 119 3.93 -14.05 12.17
C ILE A 119 4.33 -12.80 12.95
N ALA A 120 4.23 -11.67 12.30
CA ALA A 120 4.55 -10.37 12.87
C ALA A 120 3.47 -9.91 13.86
N GLU A 121 3.84 -9.03 14.78
CA GLU A 121 2.93 -8.32 15.70
C GLU A 121 2.01 -7.34 14.92
N ASN A 122 1.21 -7.87 14.03
CA ASN A 122 0.29 -7.05 13.21
C ASN A 122 -1.06 -6.91 13.90
N HIS A 123 -1.05 -6.45 15.16
CA HIS A 123 -2.28 -6.19 15.93
C HIS A 123 -3.26 -5.24 15.24
N TRP A 124 -2.78 -4.43 14.31
CA TRP A 124 -3.61 -3.42 13.66
C TRP A 124 -4.78 -4.02 12.87
N PHE A 125 -4.54 -5.04 12.04
CA PHE A 125 -5.61 -5.71 11.30
C PHE A 125 -6.52 -6.55 12.18
N GLU A 126 -5.99 -7.10 13.29
CA GLU A 126 -6.74 -7.86 14.27
C GLU A 126 -7.79 -7.00 14.96
N HIS A 127 -7.55 -5.70 15.14
CA HIS A 127 -8.56 -4.76 15.64
C HIS A 127 -9.76 -4.62 14.71
N PHE A 128 -9.62 -4.92 13.43
CA PHE A 128 -10.73 -5.01 12.48
C PHE A 128 -11.37 -6.41 12.44
N GLY A 129 -10.89 -7.38 13.22
CA GLY A 129 -11.38 -8.76 13.17
C GLY A 129 -10.80 -9.60 12.03
N LEU A 130 -9.66 -9.19 11.45
CA LEU A 130 -8.97 -9.89 10.38
C LEU A 130 -7.78 -10.66 10.94
N VAL A 131 -7.71 -11.95 10.67
CA VAL A 131 -6.53 -12.75 11.04
C VAL A 131 -5.37 -12.36 10.13
N THR A 132 -4.20 -12.07 10.72
CA THR A 132 -3.03 -11.64 9.95
C THR A 132 -1.98 -12.75 9.88
N VAL A 133 -1.46 -13.00 8.70
CA VAL A 133 -0.36 -13.93 8.43
C VAL A 133 0.73 -13.21 7.65
N GLY A 134 1.98 -13.43 8.03
CA GLY A 134 3.13 -12.81 7.37
C GLY A 134 3.90 -11.85 8.30
N PRO A 135 4.88 -11.10 7.78
CA PRO A 135 5.20 -10.99 6.36
C PRO A 135 5.88 -12.23 5.80
N ILE A 136 5.50 -12.61 4.57
CA ILE A 136 6.18 -13.66 3.80
C ILE A 136 6.93 -13.05 2.62
N ASP A 137 7.98 -13.71 2.14
CA ASP A 137 8.68 -13.29 0.94
C ASP A 137 7.83 -13.58 -0.31
N GLY A 138 7.37 -12.54 -1.00
CA GLY A 138 6.56 -12.67 -2.20
C GLY A 138 7.35 -13.13 -3.43
N HIS A 139 8.69 -13.20 -3.35
CA HIS A 139 9.54 -13.76 -4.41
C HIS A 139 9.85 -15.23 -4.18
N ASP A 140 9.57 -15.78 -2.99
CA ASP A 140 9.56 -17.23 -2.75
C ASP A 140 8.21 -17.82 -3.17
N LEU A 141 8.08 -18.10 -4.47
CA LEU A 141 6.85 -18.62 -5.05
C LEU A 141 6.40 -19.96 -4.45
N PRO A 142 7.27 -20.94 -4.19
CA PRO A 142 6.87 -22.19 -3.53
C PRO A 142 6.18 -21.92 -2.18
N THR A 143 6.80 -21.14 -1.30
CA THR A 143 6.23 -20.79 0.00
C THR A 143 4.92 -20.01 -0.16
N LEU A 144 4.86 -19.04 -1.07
CA LEU A 144 3.64 -18.27 -1.33
C LEU A 144 2.48 -19.15 -1.82
N ILE A 145 2.74 -20.09 -2.70
CA ILE A 145 1.75 -21.04 -3.22
C ILE A 145 1.22 -21.93 -2.09
N ASP A 146 2.09 -22.42 -1.22
CA ASP A 146 1.70 -23.23 -0.06
C ASP A 146 0.78 -22.45 0.88
N PHE A 147 1.13 -21.18 1.19
CA PHE A 147 0.28 -20.30 1.97
C PHE A 147 -1.09 -20.05 1.34
N LEU A 148 -1.14 -19.78 0.05
CA LEU A 148 -2.40 -19.57 -0.67
C LEU A 148 -3.25 -20.86 -0.71
N ASN A 149 -2.61 -22.03 -0.81
CA ASN A 149 -3.29 -23.32 -0.76
C ASN A 149 -3.91 -23.59 0.62
N GLU A 150 -3.28 -23.19 1.69
CA GLU A 150 -3.86 -23.32 3.04
C GLU A 150 -4.92 -22.23 3.31
N ALA A 151 -4.64 -20.98 2.91
CA ALA A 151 -5.56 -19.85 3.08
C ALA A 151 -6.93 -20.09 2.41
N LYS A 152 -6.97 -20.82 1.31
CA LYS A 152 -8.24 -21.17 0.62
C LYS A 152 -9.19 -22.04 1.45
N HIS A 153 -8.68 -22.68 2.51
CA HIS A 153 -9.46 -23.52 3.43
C HIS A 153 -9.81 -22.84 4.74
N PHE A 154 -9.39 -21.58 4.91
CA PHE A 154 -9.62 -20.85 6.14
C PHE A 154 -10.94 -20.07 6.08
N ASP A 155 -11.88 -20.40 6.97
CA ASP A 155 -13.26 -19.87 6.94
C ASP A 155 -13.41 -18.57 7.75
N HIS A 156 -12.46 -17.67 7.64
CA HIS A 156 -12.51 -16.34 8.28
C HIS A 156 -11.86 -15.29 7.39
N PRO A 157 -12.19 -14.01 7.57
CA PRO A 157 -11.46 -12.93 6.92
C PRO A 157 -10.01 -12.90 7.41
N MET A 158 -9.08 -12.78 6.46
CA MET A 158 -7.67 -12.75 6.77
C MET A 158 -6.88 -11.77 5.89
N VAL A 159 -5.75 -11.32 6.40
CA VAL A 159 -4.74 -10.57 5.67
C VAL A 159 -3.49 -11.43 5.52
N LEU A 160 -3.07 -11.64 4.30
CA LEU A 160 -1.77 -12.21 3.96
C LEU A 160 -0.82 -11.06 3.64
N HIS A 161 0.10 -10.78 4.56
CA HIS A 161 1.12 -9.76 4.36
C HIS A 161 2.28 -10.34 3.55
N VAL A 162 2.46 -9.84 2.34
CA VAL A 162 3.46 -10.31 1.38
C VAL A 162 4.47 -9.19 1.16
N LYS A 163 5.73 -9.47 1.48
CA LYS A 163 6.83 -8.52 1.27
C LYS A 163 7.45 -8.74 -0.09
N THR A 164 7.56 -7.68 -0.89
CA THR A 164 8.18 -7.72 -2.21
C THR A 164 9.21 -6.62 -2.39
N ILE A 165 10.04 -6.75 -3.41
CA ILE A 165 10.98 -5.73 -3.85
C ILE A 165 10.49 -5.22 -5.20
N LYS A 166 10.17 -3.93 -5.28
CA LYS A 166 9.73 -3.30 -6.53
C LYS A 166 10.87 -3.31 -7.55
N GLY A 167 10.58 -3.79 -8.76
CA GLY A 167 11.60 -3.94 -9.81
C GLY A 167 12.41 -5.21 -9.76
N LYS A 168 12.15 -6.13 -8.83
CA LYS A 168 12.89 -7.39 -8.63
C LYS A 168 13.10 -8.17 -9.93
N GLY A 169 14.36 -8.55 -10.18
CA GLY A 169 14.80 -9.25 -11.39
C GLY A 169 15.33 -8.32 -12.47
N TYR A 170 15.26 -6.99 -12.28
CA TYR A 170 15.86 -6.00 -13.16
C TYR A 170 16.67 -4.99 -12.33
N GLU A 171 17.99 -5.13 -12.32
CA GLU A 171 18.90 -4.40 -11.44
C GLU A 171 18.70 -2.87 -11.47
N PHE A 172 18.49 -2.29 -12.65
CA PHE A 172 18.27 -0.85 -12.77
C PHE A 172 16.98 -0.40 -12.07
N ALA A 173 15.92 -1.23 -12.12
CA ALA A 173 14.66 -0.94 -11.47
C ALA A 173 14.71 -1.23 -9.95
N GLU A 174 15.52 -2.19 -9.51
CA GLU A 174 15.76 -2.42 -8.09
C GLU A 174 16.51 -1.24 -7.45
N ASN A 175 17.46 -0.65 -8.17
CA ASN A 175 18.27 0.48 -7.72
C ASN A 175 17.52 1.83 -7.77
N ASP A 176 16.58 2.00 -8.71
CA ASP A 176 15.74 3.20 -8.82
C ASP A 176 14.30 2.85 -9.17
N ALA A 177 13.58 2.35 -8.18
CA ALA A 177 12.19 1.94 -8.33
C ALA A 177 11.23 3.10 -8.66
N CYS A 178 11.61 4.34 -8.34
CA CYS A 178 10.82 5.53 -8.68
C CYS A 178 10.91 5.84 -10.18
N ALA A 179 12.10 5.90 -10.75
CA ALA A 179 12.30 6.14 -12.17
C ALA A 179 11.65 5.07 -13.05
N PHE A 180 11.64 3.80 -12.56
CA PHE A 180 11.05 2.68 -13.26
C PHE A 180 9.57 2.41 -12.92
N HIS A 181 8.93 3.23 -12.09
CA HIS A 181 7.49 3.08 -11.81
C HIS A 181 6.64 3.30 -13.08
N SER A 182 6.98 4.28 -13.90
CA SER A 182 6.34 4.55 -15.20
C SER A 182 7.38 5.19 -16.12
N PRO A 183 8.41 4.43 -16.54
CA PRO A 183 9.53 4.99 -17.27
C PRO A 183 9.09 5.48 -18.66
N SER A 184 9.68 6.59 -19.11
CA SER A 184 9.66 6.95 -20.52
C SER A 184 10.45 5.92 -21.33
N ALA A 185 10.36 5.97 -22.68
CA ALA A 185 11.18 5.12 -23.52
C ALA A 185 12.67 5.29 -23.17
N PHE A 186 13.38 4.18 -22.97
CA PHE A 186 14.79 4.16 -22.61
C PHE A 186 15.57 3.18 -23.48
N LYS A 187 16.89 3.38 -23.56
CA LYS A 187 17.82 2.47 -24.19
C LYS A 187 18.72 1.85 -23.15
N ILE A 188 19.10 0.60 -23.37
CA ILE A 188 20.13 -0.08 -22.59
C ILE A 188 21.39 -0.07 -23.46
N GLU A 189 22.44 0.62 -23.02
CA GLU A 189 23.74 0.65 -23.68
C GLU A 189 24.71 -0.25 -22.91
N THR A 190 25.28 -1.24 -23.60
CA THR A 190 26.34 -2.08 -23.07
C THR A 190 27.67 -1.35 -23.29
N MET A 191 28.35 -0.98 -22.22
CA MET A 191 29.66 -0.34 -22.29
C MET A 191 30.76 -1.39 -22.15
N GLU A 192 31.73 -1.38 -23.03
CA GLU A 192 32.91 -2.24 -22.92
C GLU A 192 33.65 -1.87 -21.61
N ASN A 193 33.74 -2.83 -20.67
CA ASN A 193 34.37 -2.74 -19.35
C ASN A 193 33.61 -2.03 -18.22
N GLU A 194 32.42 -1.43 -18.42
CA GLU A 194 31.69 -0.71 -17.36
C GLU A 194 30.27 -1.25 -17.09
N GLY A 195 29.88 -2.37 -17.73
CA GLY A 195 28.54 -2.94 -17.58
C GLY A 195 27.47 -2.26 -18.48
N CYS A 196 26.21 -2.33 -18.07
CA CYS A 196 25.11 -1.72 -18.82
C CYS A 196 24.70 -0.38 -18.20
N LYS A 197 24.37 0.60 -19.04
CA LYS A 197 23.82 1.89 -18.63
C LYS A 197 22.43 2.06 -19.24
N VAL A 198 21.50 2.59 -18.45
CA VAL A 198 20.17 2.95 -18.94
C VAL A 198 20.13 4.46 -19.23
N GLU A 199 19.79 4.82 -20.43
CA GLU A 199 19.56 6.19 -20.83
C GLU A 199 18.07 6.42 -21.12
N MET A 200 17.42 7.23 -20.28
CA MET A 200 16.03 7.63 -20.48
C MET A 200 15.92 8.79 -21.43
N LYS A 201 14.96 8.72 -22.34
CA LYS A 201 14.71 9.79 -23.32
C LYS A 201 14.30 11.07 -22.59
N LYS A 202 15.13 12.10 -22.68
CA LYS A 202 14.82 13.43 -22.15
C LYS A 202 13.76 14.10 -23.02
N GLY A 203 12.61 14.45 -22.41
CA GLY A 203 11.60 15.32 -23.04
C GLY A 203 12.03 16.78 -23.08
N GLY A 204 11.30 17.61 -23.82
CA GLY A 204 11.42 19.06 -23.78
C GLY A 204 10.88 19.63 -22.45
N ARG A 205 10.82 20.98 -22.34
CA ARG A 205 10.22 21.66 -21.18
C ARG A 205 8.76 21.23 -21.01
N SER A 206 8.43 20.64 -19.86
CA SER A 206 7.10 20.14 -19.54
C SER A 206 6.29 21.17 -18.74
N PHE A 207 4.95 21.05 -18.78
CA PHE A 207 4.08 21.82 -17.90
C PHE A 207 4.39 21.57 -16.42
N THR A 208 4.76 20.34 -16.06
CA THR A 208 5.22 19.94 -14.71
C THR A 208 6.41 20.80 -14.26
N ALA A 209 7.43 20.93 -15.11
CA ALA A 209 8.60 21.74 -14.79
C ALA A 209 8.25 23.23 -14.67
N ALA A 210 7.43 23.75 -15.57
CA ALA A 210 6.98 25.14 -15.53
C ALA A 210 6.15 25.44 -14.28
N PHE A 211 5.25 24.52 -13.87
CA PHE A 211 4.48 24.67 -12.65
C PHE A 211 5.38 24.70 -11.40
N GLY A 212 6.33 23.77 -11.28
CA GLY A 212 7.24 23.75 -10.13
C GLY A 212 8.10 25.00 -10.02
N GLU A 213 8.59 25.55 -11.15
CA GLU A 213 9.35 26.81 -11.20
C GLU A 213 8.48 28.01 -10.75
N ILE A 214 7.25 28.11 -11.27
CA ILE A 214 6.33 29.20 -10.94
C ILE A 214 5.91 29.12 -9.47
N LEU A 215 5.54 27.94 -8.97
CA LEU A 215 5.16 27.73 -7.59
C LEU A 215 6.31 28.10 -6.66
N THR A 216 7.54 27.67 -6.96
CA THR A 216 8.73 28.07 -6.21
C THR A 216 8.85 29.59 -6.12
N SER A 217 8.75 30.28 -7.26
CA SER A 217 8.82 31.75 -7.30
C SER A 217 7.69 32.45 -6.53
N LEU A 218 6.48 31.88 -6.56
CA LEU A 218 5.36 32.39 -5.75
C LEU A 218 5.62 32.24 -4.25
N MET A 219 6.12 31.09 -3.82
CA MET A 219 6.41 30.80 -2.42
C MET A 219 7.59 31.62 -1.87
N GLU A 220 8.51 32.05 -2.72
CA GLU A 220 9.59 33.00 -2.35
C GLU A 220 9.05 34.38 -2.07
N ARG A 221 8.06 34.82 -2.86
CA ARG A 221 7.49 36.17 -2.76
C ARG A 221 6.38 36.28 -1.73
N ASP A 222 5.65 35.20 -1.49
CA ASP A 222 4.52 35.20 -0.56
C ASP A 222 4.67 34.06 0.46
N PRO A 223 4.94 34.39 1.74
CA PRO A 223 5.09 33.40 2.80
C PRO A 223 3.80 32.66 3.13
N LYS A 224 2.62 33.14 2.68
CA LYS A 224 1.33 32.49 2.88
C LYS A 224 0.99 31.44 1.83
N VAL A 225 1.78 31.30 0.79
CA VAL A 225 1.58 30.26 -0.20
C VAL A 225 2.05 28.91 0.36
N VAL A 226 1.17 27.90 0.27
CA VAL A 226 1.41 26.53 0.68
C VAL A 226 0.98 25.57 -0.43
N ALA A 227 1.50 24.36 -0.45
CA ALA A 227 1.14 23.39 -1.46
C ALA A 227 1.05 21.95 -0.92
N CYS A 228 0.25 21.12 -1.57
CA CYS A 228 0.13 19.70 -1.28
C CYS A 228 0.01 18.90 -2.56
N THR A 229 0.52 17.68 -2.53
CA THR A 229 0.23 16.63 -3.51
C THR A 229 -0.24 15.37 -2.79
N ALA A 230 -0.74 14.38 -3.54
CA ALA A 230 -1.19 13.10 -3.02
C ALA A 230 -0.43 11.96 -3.72
N ALA A 231 0.77 11.64 -3.22
CA ALA A 231 1.69 10.61 -3.72
C ALA A 231 2.20 10.85 -5.16
N MET A 232 2.17 12.10 -5.66
CA MET A 232 2.55 12.46 -7.03
C MET A 232 3.60 13.59 -7.10
N PRO A 233 4.63 13.63 -6.24
CA PRO A 233 5.53 14.78 -6.16
C PRO A 233 6.29 15.02 -7.47
N ASP A 234 6.78 13.96 -8.12
CA ASP A 234 7.55 14.07 -9.37
C ASP A 234 6.67 14.49 -10.54
N GLY A 235 5.53 13.83 -10.71
CA GLY A 235 4.63 14.05 -11.82
C GLY A 235 3.93 15.41 -11.79
N THR A 236 3.78 16.02 -10.63
CA THR A 236 3.21 17.35 -10.43
C THR A 236 4.28 18.46 -10.37
N GLY A 237 5.55 18.10 -10.25
CA GLY A 237 6.65 19.07 -10.12
C GLY A 237 6.84 19.63 -8.72
N ILE A 238 6.13 19.09 -7.73
CA ILE A 238 6.23 19.52 -6.33
C ILE A 238 7.51 19.02 -5.65
N ASN A 239 8.14 17.93 -6.13
CA ASN A 239 9.35 17.36 -5.52
C ASN A 239 10.43 18.40 -5.21
N LYS A 240 10.77 19.26 -6.16
CA LYS A 240 11.76 20.33 -5.97
C LYS A 240 11.29 21.43 -5.01
N VAL A 241 9.99 21.64 -4.95
CA VAL A 241 9.37 22.66 -4.08
C VAL A 241 9.37 22.18 -2.64
N ILE A 242 9.12 20.89 -2.39
CA ILE A 242 9.20 20.28 -1.03
C ILE A 242 10.58 20.45 -0.44
N ASP A 243 11.63 20.17 -1.18
CA ASP A 243 13.01 20.28 -0.70
C ASP A 243 13.36 21.70 -0.25
N LYS A 244 12.82 22.70 -0.94
CA LYS A 244 13.07 24.11 -0.64
C LYS A 244 12.18 24.67 0.49
N PHE A 245 10.94 24.19 0.59
CA PHE A 245 9.95 24.66 1.55
C PHE A 245 9.31 23.53 2.38
N PRO A 246 10.11 22.74 3.12
CA PRO A 246 9.62 21.51 3.78
C PRO A 246 8.55 21.74 4.84
N THR A 247 8.39 22.96 5.35
CA THR A 247 7.35 23.30 6.33
C THR A 247 6.06 23.84 5.71
N ARG A 248 6.05 24.06 4.40
CA ARG A 248 4.91 24.66 3.67
C ARG A 248 4.44 23.83 2.48
N VAL A 249 5.08 22.69 2.25
CA VAL A 249 4.71 21.76 1.17
C VAL A 249 4.65 20.37 1.74
N TRP A 250 3.59 19.63 1.41
CA TRP A 250 3.34 18.29 1.92
C TRP A 250 3.03 17.31 0.78
N ASP A 251 3.39 16.05 1.00
CA ASP A 251 2.82 14.91 0.31
C ASP A 251 1.94 14.14 1.31
N SER A 252 0.63 14.07 1.05
CA SER A 252 -0.33 13.39 1.92
C SER A 252 -0.34 11.86 1.75
N GLY A 253 0.42 11.31 0.79
CA GLY A 253 0.25 9.95 0.33
C GLY A 253 -1.03 9.80 -0.51
N ILE A 254 -1.51 8.57 -0.73
CA ILE A 254 -2.71 8.28 -1.53
C ILE A 254 -3.98 8.63 -0.71
N CYS A 255 -4.16 9.91 -0.39
CA CYS A 255 -5.23 10.43 0.47
C CYS A 255 -5.83 11.72 -0.11
N GLU A 256 -6.28 11.68 -1.35
CA GLU A 256 -6.74 12.86 -2.10
C GLU A 256 -7.89 13.61 -1.39
N SER A 257 -8.84 12.88 -0.83
CA SER A 257 -9.97 13.47 -0.08
C SER A 257 -9.47 14.29 1.12
N HIS A 258 -8.63 13.68 1.97
CA HIS A 258 -8.04 14.36 3.13
C HIS A 258 -7.16 15.54 2.71
N ALA A 259 -6.38 15.41 1.64
CA ALA A 259 -5.53 16.48 1.13
C ALA A 259 -6.36 17.70 0.72
N PHE A 260 -7.49 17.48 0.09
CA PHE A 260 -8.40 18.56 -0.30
C PHE A 260 -8.96 19.28 0.94
N ASP A 261 -9.54 18.53 1.89
CA ASP A 261 -10.07 19.10 3.15
C ASP A 261 -8.98 19.88 3.93
N MET A 262 -7.76 19.34 3.97
CA MET A 262 -6.62 20.02 4.62
C MET A 262 -6.31 21.36 3.92
N MET A 263 -6.32 21.39 2.60
CA MET A 263 -6.07 22.63 1.86
C MET A 263 -7.20 23.64 2.05
N ALA A 264 -8.47 23.20 2.07
CA ALA A 264 -9.62 24.04 2.38
C ALA A 264 -9.52 24.63 3.78
N GLY A 265 -9.16 23.81 4.79
CA GLY A 265 -8.91 24.29 6.16
C GLY A 265 -7.79 25.34 6.24
N LEU A 266 -6.72 25.16 5.49
CA LEU A 266 -5.64 26.14 5.38
C LEU A 266 -6.13 27.44 4.74
N ALA A 267 -6.95 27.38 3.70
CA ALA A 267 -7.54 28.57 3.07
C ALA A 267 -8.40 29.35 4.06
N LYS A 268 -9.22 28.66 4.87
CA LYS A 268 -10.04 29.28 5.94
C LYS A 268 -9.20 30.03 6.98
N THR A 269 -7.97 29.60 7.20
CA THR A 269 -7.03 30.27 8.15
C THR A 269 -6.15 31.34 7.50
N GLY A 270 -6.44 31.68 6.24
CA GLY A 270 -5.80 32.78 5.51
C GLY A 270 -4.52 32.40 4.77
N TRP A 271 -4.26 31.10 4.59
CA TRP A 271 -3.22 30.61 3.68
C TRP A 271 -3.72 30.60 2.24
N LYS A 272 -2.80 30.45 1.29
CA LYS A 272 -3.05 30.38 -0.14
C LYS A 272 -2.62 29.01 -0.66
N PRO A 273 -3.49 27.99 -0.57
CA PRO A 273 -3.12 26.63 -0.87
C PRO A 273 -3.15 26.32 -2.37
N PHE A 274 -2.20 25.47 -2.80
CA PHE A 274 -2.17 24.83 -4.11
C PHE A 274 -2.24 23.34 -3.92
N PHE A 275 -3.30 22.69 -4.41
CA PHE A 275 -3.40 21.25 -4.45
C PHE A 275 -3.02 20.74 -5.84
N ALA A 276 -1.84 20.13 -5.96
CA ALA A 276 -1.31 19.62 -7.22
C ALA A 276 -1.54 18.11 -7.33
N VAL A 277 -2.47 17.71 -8.17
CA VAL A 277 -2.90 16.33 -8.36
C VAL A 277 -3.27 16.09 -9.82
N TYR A 278 -3.09 14.86 -10.32
CA TYR A 278 -3.59 14.51 -11.65
C TYR A 278 -5.12 14.55 -11.68
N SER A 279 -5.69 15.09 -12.77
CA SER A 279 -7.14 15.23 -12.93
C SER A 279 -7.89 13.92 -12.70
N THR A 280 -7.35 12.79 -13.15
CA THR A 280 -7.95 11.47 -12.95
C THR A 280 -8.06 11.11 -11.45
N PHE A 281 -7.10 11.51 -10.61
CA PHE A 281 -7.12 11.21 -9.18
C PHE A 281 -7.89 12.24 -8.37
N LEU A 282 -8.07 13.46 -8.89
CA LEU A 282 -8.92 14.48 -8.25
C LEU A 282 -10.38 14.00 -8.08
N GLN A 283 -10.85 13.07 -8.92
CA GLN A 283 -12.19 12.47 -8.76
C GLN A 283 -12.41 11.81 -7.39
N ARG A 284 -11.34 11.39 -6.68
CA ARG A 284 -11.45 10.85 -5.31
C ARG A 284 -11.77 11.91 -4.26
N ALA A 285 -11.62 13.18 -4.59
CA ALA A 285 -11.94 14.31 -3.74
C ALA A 285 -13.14 15.11 -4.26
N PHE A 286 -13.99 14.47 -5.07
CA PHE A 286 -15.14 15.16 -5.71
C PHE A 286 -16.10 15.72 -4.66
N ASP A 287 -16.47 14.90 -3.68
CA ASP A 287 -17.40 15.31 -2.62
C ASP A 287 -16.82 16.46 -1.80
N GLN A 288 -15.54 16.39 -1.45
CA GLN A 288 -14.83 17.43 -0.71
C GLN A 288 -14.76 18.73 -1.53
N ALA A 289 -14.44 18.62 -2.82
CA ALA A 289 -14.37 19.77 -3.71
C ALA A 289 -15.73 20.45 -3.93
N PHE A 290 -16.81 19.70 -3.81
CA PHE A 290 -18.17 20.23 -3.90
C PHE A 290 -18.63 20.88 -2.59
N GLN A 291 -18.18 20.34 -1.46
CA GLN A 291 -18.63 20.73 -0.12
C GLN A 291 -17.91 21.95 0.42
N GLU A 292 -16.63 22.14 0.10
CA GLU A 292 -15.72 23.18 0.60
C GLU A 292 -15.55 24.35 -0.40
#